data_7d79c88cdaea17ff76e4c385ab5baab5
#
_entry.id   7d79c88cdaea17ff76e4c385ab5baab5
#
_cell.length_a   1.000
_cell.length_b   1.000
_cell.length_c   1.000
_cell.angle_alpha   90.00
_cell.angle_beta   90.00
_cell.angle_gamma   90.00
#
_symmetry.space_group_name_H-M   'P 1'
#
loop_
_entity.id
_entity.type
_entity.pdbx_description
1 polymer ?
#
loop_
_entity_poly.entity_id
_entity_poly.type
_entity_poly.pdbx_seq_one_letter_code
_entity_poly.pdbx_strand_id
1 'polypeptide(L)'
;MHHIALGTTNRDTLLQWKRWLTGNSVRVSGPYNRGYFHSIYFQDPDGQVLEIATDGPGFDIDEPMDNLGEIMITPDIARLPQGRDEAEIAAQTWSEPVEQVTPEMNLWGIHHVTGHTNDLVAAGEFYEQALGLRLVKKTVNQDAPDILHYFWANYDGERVLPSSDMTLFGVNHLARKAREGVGQTHHVAFRADNDEQLAAWREHLLEQKIGVTEIRDRNYFKSIYFNAPDGLLIEIATDPPGFAVDEPAETLGQDLKLPAWLEADRASIEAKIPALV
;
A
#
# COMPACT_ATOMS: atom_id res chain seq x y z
N MET A 1 7.14 2.79 7.30
CA MET A 1 5.89 2.93 6.52
C MET A 1 4.95 3.84 7.29
N HIS A 2 4.15 4.69 6.62
CA HIS A 2 3.16 5.54 7.28
C HIS A 2 1.77 4.87 7.26
N HIS A 3 1.28 4.49 6.08
CA HIS A 3 -0.01 3.79 5.94
C HIS A 3 -0.03 2.88 4.70
N ILE A 4 -1.00 1.99 4.69
CA ILE A 4 -1.39 1.14 3.57
C ILE A 4 -2.80 1.52 3.16
N ALA A 5 -3.01 1.85 1.90
CA ALA A 5 -4.30 2.17 1.34
C ALA A 5 -4.85 0.99 0.52
N LEU A 6 -6.07 0.59 0.83
CA LEU A 6 -6.84 -0.40 0.10
C LEU A 6 -7.78 0.30 -0.87
N GLY A 7 -7.93 -0.23 -2.08
CA GLY A 7 -8.73 0.40 -3.12
C GLY A 7 -10.20 -0.02 -3.07
N THR A 8 -11.10 0.95 -3.23
CA THR A 8 -12.54 0.73 -3.45
C THR A 8 -13.03 1.51 -4.67
N THR A 9 -14.15 1.10 -5.26
CA THR A 9 -14.54 1.55 -6.59
C THR A 9 -14.93 3.04 -6.66
N ASN A 10 -15.69 3.54 -5.69
CA ASN A 10 -16.25 4.90 -5.75
C ASN A 10 -16.57 5.47 -4.36
N ARG A 11 -17.07 6.72 -4.35
CA ARG A 11 -17.37 7.42 -3.11
C ARG A 11 -18.52 6.78 -2.31
N ASP A 12 -19.49 6.18 -2.94
CA ASP A 12 -20.62 5.53 -2.25
C ASP A 12 -20.15 4.30 -1.48
N THR A 13 -19.32 3.45 -2.12
CA THR A 13 -18.69 2.31 -1.44
C THR A 13 -17.75 2.75 -0.31
N LEU A 14 -17.04 3.88 -0.48
CA LEU A 14 -16.21 4.46 0.58
C LEU A 14 -17.05 4.87 1.81
N LEU A 15 -18.21 5.49 1.59
CA LEU A 15 -19.13 5.88 2.66
C LEU A 15 -19.78 4.65 3.34
N GLN A 16 -20.07 3.59 2.58
CA GLN A 16 -20.52 2.31 3.14
C GLN A 16 -19.45 1.68 4.03
N TRP A 17 -18.19 1.70 3.62
CA TRP A 17 -17.06 1.26 4.45
C TRP A 17 -16.94 2.09 5.73
N LYS A 18 -17.05 3.42 5.64
CA LYS A 18 -17.06 4.28 6.83
C LYS A 18 -18.20 3.89 7.78
N ARG A 19 -19.41 3.67 7.24
CA ARG A 19 -20.59 3.28 8.02
C ARG A 19 -20.40 1.92 8.71
N TRP A 20 -19.88 0.94 7.98
CA TRP A 20 -19.57 -0.39 8.50
C TRP A 20 -18.54 -0.34 9.64
N LEU A 21 -17.40 0.29 9.41
CA LEU A 21 -16.33 0.41 10.40
C LEU A 21 -16.80 1.12 11.67
N THR A 22 -17.49 2.25 11.54
CA THR A 22 -18.02 2.99 12.70
C THR A 22 -19.11 2.21 13.43
N GLY A 23 -19.94 1.46 12.72
CA GLY A 23 -20.94 0.54 13.29
C GLY A 23 -20.30 -0.58 14.13
N ASN A 24 -19.09 -0.99 13.77
CA ASN A 24 -18.28 -1.96 14.50
C ASN A 24 -17.29 -1.32 15.50
N SER A 25 -17.55 -0.09 15.93
CA SER A 25 -16.77 0.64 16.93
C SER A 25 -15.33 0.98 16.52
N VAL A 26 -15.01 0.94 15.22
CA VAL A 26 -13.74 1.41 14.69
C VAL A 26 -13.80 2.93 14.49
N ARG A 27 -12.82 3.65 15.03
CA ARG A 27 -12.72 5.10 14.82
C ARG A 27 -12.23 5.38 13.40
N VAL A 28 -13.01 6.15 12.64
CA VAL A 28 -12.70 6.51 11.24
C VAL A 28 -12.65 8.01 11.08
N SER A 29 -11.65 8.53 10.38
CA SER A 29 -11.56 9.92 9.93
C SER A 29 -11.81 10.05 8.42
N GLY A 30 -12.22 11.23 7.97
CA GLY A 30 -12.66 11.48 6.59
C GLY A 30 -14.17 11.29 6.39
N PRO A 31 -14.68 11.28 5.13
CA PRO A 31 -13.92 11.14 3.88
C PRO A 31 -13.21 12.43 3.46
N TYR A 32 -11.93 12.34 3.21
CA TYR A 32 -11.14 13.45 2.70
C TYR A 32 -11.09 13.44 1.17
N ASN A 33 -11.26 14.61 0.57
CA ASN A 33 -11.00 14.82 -0.85
C ASN A 33 -9.51 15.11 -1.05
N ARG A 34 -8.76 14.14 -1.57
CA ARG A 34 -7.32 14.27 -1.85
C ARG A 34 -7.02 14.90 -3.22
N GLY A 35 -8.06 15.19 -4.01
CA GLY A 35 -7.94 15.70 -5.37
C GLY A 35 -8.01 14.57 -6.37
N TYR A 36 -7.07 13.66 -6.31
CA TYR A 36 -6.93 12.51 -7.22
C TYR A 36 -7.81 11.32 -6.82
N PHE A 37 -8.19 11.24 -5.54
CA PHE A 37 -9.06 10.23 -4.95
C PHE A 37 -9.73 10.76 -3.67
N HIS A 38 -10.69 10.02 -3.14
CA HIS A 38 -11.26 10.26 -1.81
C HIS A 38 -10.85 9.13 -0.88
N SER A 39 -10.66 9.44 0.41
CA SER A 39 -10.19 8.42 1.35
C SER A 39 -10.71 8.59 2.77
N ILE A 40 -10.77 7.46 3.49
CA ILE A 40 -11.00 7.36 4.93
C ILE A 40 -9.81 6.67 5.59
N TYR A 41 -9.55 7.01 6.86
CA TYR A 41 -8.44 6.44 7.64
C TYR A 41 -8.92 5.84 8.94
N PHE A 42 -8.30 4.74 9.32
CA PHE A 42 -8.53 4.05 10.59
C PHE A 42 -7.26 3.31 11.00
N GLN A 43 -7.30 2.66 12.16
CA GLN A 43 -6.16 1.86 12.64
C GLN A 43 -6.61 0.43 12.89
N ASP A 44 -5.70 -0.51 12.65
CA ASP A 44 -5.84 -1.88 13.10
C ASP A 44 -5.58 -1.98 14.63
N PRO A 45 -5.81 -3.15 15.27
CA PRO A 45 -5.58 -3.31 16.70
C PRO A 45 -4.13 -3.06 17.16
N ASP A 46 -3.15 -3.21 16.29
CA ASP A 46 -1.73 -2.98 16.57
C ASP A 46 -1.27 -1.54 16.32
N GLY A 47 -2.18 -0.68 15.83
CA GLY A 47 -1.94 0.74 15.56
C GLY A 47 -1.40 1.05 14.17
N GLN A 48 -1.34 0.08 13.25
CA GLN A 48 -1.02 0.34 11.85
C GLN A 48 -2.12 1.20 11.24
N VAL A 49 -1.73 2.32 10.63
CA VAL A 49 -2.68 3.18 9.91
C VAL A 49 -3.06 2.51 8.60
N LEU A 50 -4.35 2.34 8.42
CA LEU A 50 -4.98 1.84 7.21
C LEU A 50 -5.81 2.94 6.56
N GLU A 51 -5.88 2.90 5.24
CA GLU A 51 -6.68 3.80 4.42
C GLU A 51 -7.58 2.97 3.51
N ILE A 52 -8.76 3.45 3.19
CA ILE A 52 -9.54 3.00 2.04
C ILE A 52 -9.66 4.19 1.11
N ALA A 53 -9.25 4.01 -0.15
CA ALA A 53 -9.21 5.06 -1.17
C ALA A 53 -10.03 4.68 -2.41
N THR A 54 -10.64 5.68 -3.05
CA THR A 54 -11.36 5.47 -4.32
C THR A 54 -10.42 5.51 -5.51
N ASP A 55 -10.82 4.88 -6.62
CA ASP A 55 -10.05 4.85 -7.87
C ASP A 55 -9.84 6.22 -8.53
N GLY A 56 -10.71 7.16 -8.29
CA GLY A 56 -10.68 8.39 -9.06
C GLY A 56 -11.01 9.64 -8.26
N PRO A 57 -10.81 10.81 -8.94
CA PRO A 57 -10.75 11.03 -10.39
C PRO A 57 -9.43 10.72 -11.11
N GLY A 58 -8.32 10.50 -10.39
CA GLY A 58 -7.01 10.19 -11.00
C GLY A 58 -6.05 11.37 -11.03
N PHE A 59 -4.77 11.09 -11.35
CA PHE A 59 -3.69 12.09 -11.29
C PHE A 59 -3.75 13.12 -12.44
N ASP A 60 -4.45 12.83 -13.52
CA ASP A 60 -4.59 13.70 -14.70
C ASP A 60 -5.63 14.81 -14.53
N ILE A 61 -6.24 14.93 -13.36
CA ILE A 61 -7.24 15.98 -13.09
C ILE A 61 -6.64 17.40 -13.13
N ASP A 62 -5.37 17.55 -12.83
CA ASP A 62 -4.67 18.85 -12.74
C ASP A 62 -3.35 18.92 -13.53
N GLU A 63 -2.94 17.81 -14.15
CA GLU A 63 -1.79 17.73 -15.06
C GLU A 63 -2.15 16.86 -16.28
N PRO A 64 -1.69 17.20 -17.51
CA PRO A 64 -1.83 16.29 -18.63
C PRO A 64 -1.13 14.95 -18.36
N MET A 65 -1.70 13.84 -18.82
CA MET A 65 -1.18 12.48 -18.58
C MET A 65 0.30 12.34 -19.02
N ASP A 66 0.69 12.96 -20.13
CA ASP A 66 2.07 12.91 -20.63
C ASP A 66 3.06 13.66 -19.74
N ASN A 67 2.58 14.62 -18.95
CA ASN A 67 3.39 15.53 -18.12
C ASN A 67 3.22 15.29 -16.60
N LEU A 68 2.62 14.17 -16.20
CA LEU A 68 2.44 13.85 -14.78
C LEU A 68 3.77 13.93 -14.03
N GLY A 69 3.75 14.59 -12.87
CA GLY A 69 4.88 14.71 -11.97
C GLY A 69 5.96 15.72 -12.42
N GLU A 70 5.75 16.48 -13.50
CA GLU A 70 6.73 17.50 -13.94
C GLU A 70 6.71 18.73 -13.05
N ILE A 71 5.52 19.19 -12.65
CA ILE A 71 5.37 20.40 -11.83
C ILE A 71 4.94 20.08 -10.40
N MET A 72 5.19 21.02 -9.50
CA MET A 72 4.69 20.98 -8.13
C MET A 72 3.24 21.47 -8.11
N ILE A 73 2.31 20.62 -7.72
CA ILE A 73 0.90 20.97 -7.56
C ILE A 73 0.63 21.38 -6.10
N THR A 74 0.13 22.58 -5.93
CA THR A 74 -0.35 23.04 -4.62
C THR A 74 -1.85 22.72 -4.50
N PRO A 75 -2.26 21.94 -3.49
CA PRO A 75 -3.67 21.64 -3.27
C PRO A 75 -4.51 22.89 -3.04
N ASP A 76 -5.78 22.86 -3.45
CA ASP A 76 -6.75 23.88 -3.10
C ASP A 76 -6.84 24.04 -1.57
N ILE A 77 -6.99 25.27 -1.11
CA ILE A 77 -7.09 25.60 0.33
C ILE A 77 -8.22 24.82 1.02
N ALA A 78 -9.31 24.53 0.31
CA ALA A 78 -10.42 23.73 0.83
C ALA A 78 -10.05 22.27 1.16
N ARG A 79 -8.88 21.82 0.70
CA ARG A 79 -8.32 20.47 1.01
C ARG A 79 -7.30 20.52 2.14
N LEU A 80 -6.91 21.70 2.60
CA LEU A 80 -5.91 21.91 3.65
C LEU A 80 -6.58 22.14 5.01
N PRO A 81 -5.91 21.88 6.15
CA PRO A 81 -6.50 21.99 7.48
C PRO A 81 -7.13 23.36 7.78
N GLN A 82 -6.55 24.45 7.24
CA GLN A 82 -7.06 25.82 7.44
C GLN A 82 -8.30 26.15 6.61
N GLY A 83 -8.66 25.34 5.61
CA GLY A 83 -9.82 25.58 4.72
C GLY A 83 -10.89 24.48 4.78
N ARG A 84 -10.61 23.34 5.42
CA ARG A 84 -11.57 22.24 5.56
C ARG A 84 -12.54 22.47 6.71
N ASP A 85 -13.80 22.11 6.52
CA ASP A 85 -14.77 21.95 7.61
C ASP A 85 -14.71 20.51 8.12
N GLU A 86 -13.93 20.29 9.17
CA GLU A 86 -13.73 18.95 9.75
C GLU A 86 -15.04 18.36 10.34
N ALA A 87 -15.97 19.21 10.79
CA ALA A 87 -17.25 18.76 11.31
C ALA A 87 -18.17 18.28 10.19
N GLU A 88 -18.21 19.01 9.08
CA GLU A 88 -18.93 18.59 7.87
C GLU A 88 -18.34 17.29 7.31
N ILE A 89 -17.01 17.17 7.20
CA ILE A 89 -16.33 15.94 6.74
C ILE A 89 -16.66 14.78 7.67
N ALA A 90 -16.60 14.96 8.98
CA ALA A 90 -16.89 13.89 9.94
C ALA A 90 -18.36 13.44 9.86
N ALA A 91 -19.30 14.34 9.57
CA ALA A 91 -20.72 14.03 9.43
C ALA A 91 -21.07 13.23 8.17
N GLN A 92 -20.23 13.27 7.14
CA GLN A 92 -20.47 12.53 5.90
C GLN A 92 -20.35 11.01 6.15
N THR A 93 -21.43 10.30 5.94
CA THR A 93 -21.49 8.83 6.07
C THR A 93 -22.60 8.28 5.17
N TRP A 94 -22.64 6.98 4.96
CA TRP A 94 -23.79 6.33 4.32
C TRP A 94 -25.02 6.45 5.21
N SER A 95 -26.18 6.77 4.62
CA SER A 95 -27.42 7.05 5.37
C SER A 95 -27.97 5.83 6.10
N GLU A 96 -27.92 4.67 5.41
CA GLU A 96 -28.50 3.44 5.90
C GLU A 96 -27.49 2.64 6.75
N PRO A 97 -27.95 1.84 7.72
CA PRO A 97 -27.07 0.87 8.39
C PRO A 97 -26.46 -0.11 7.39
N VAL A 98 -25.19 -0.44 7.60
CA VAL A 98 -24.50 -1.52 6.85
C VAL A 98 -24.28 -2.66 7.83
N GLU A 99 -25.01 -3.75 7.65
CA GLU A 99 -24.98 -4.88 8.58
C GLU A 99 -23.89 -5.90 8.25
N GLN A 100 -23.42 -5.91 7.01
CA GLN A 100 -22.36 -6.81 6.52
C GLN A 100 -21.63 -6.18 5.33
N VAL A 101 -20.40 -6.62 5.09
CA VAL A 101 -19.65 -6.29 3.87
C VAL A 101 -20.31 -7.02 2.69
N THR A 102 -20.68 -6.27 1.67
CA THR A 102 -21.31 -6.82 0.45
C THR A 102 -20.30 -6.93 -0.69
N PRO A 103 -20.60 -7.72 -1.76
CA PRO A 103 -19.72 -7.80 -2.92
C PRO A 103 -19.44 -6.43 -3.59
N GLU A 104 -20.39 -5.49 -3.52
CA GLU A 104 -20.25 -4.13 -4.06
C GLU A 104 -19.23 -3.29 -3.27
N MET A 105 -19.03 -3.62 -1.98
CA MET A 105 -18.01 -3.01 -1.11
C MET A 105 -16.62 -3.62 -1.33
N ASN A 106 -16.41 -4.40 -2.38
CA ASN A 106 -15.14 -5.06 -2.63
C ASN A 106 -13.93 -4.12 -2.51
N LEU A 107 -12.91 -4.57 -1.78
CA LEU A 107 -11.58 -3.99 -1.78
C LEU A 107 -10.74 -4.76 -2.80
N TRP A 108 -10.47 -4.12 -3.94
CA TRP A 108 -9.85 -4.79 -5.08
C TRP A 108 -8.32 -5.01 -4.94
N GLY A 109 -7.73 -4.54 -3.86
CA GLY A 109 -6.31 -4.71 -3.56
C GLY A 109 -5.69 -3.48 -2.92
N ILE A 110 -4.37 -3.37 -2.97
CA ILE A 110 -3.64 -2.20 -2.50
C ILE A 110 -3.81 -1.09 -3.54
N HIS A 111 -4.29 0.09 -3.12
CA HIS A 111 -4.32 1.30 -3.92
C HIS A 111 -2.92 1.94 -3.95
N HIS A 112 -2.37 2.22 -2.78
CA HIS A 112 -1.02 2.72 -2.63
C HIS A 112 -0.43 2.37 -1.25
N VAL A 113 0.87 2.54 -1.13
CA VAL A 113 1.56 2.51 0.15
C VAL A 113 2.35 3.80 0.34
N THR A 114 2.33 4.35 1.57
CA THR A 114 3.01 5.61 1.87
C THR A 114 4.11 5.39 2.91
N GLY A 115 5.31 5.77 2.56
CA GLY A 115 6.48 5.78 3.46
C GLY A 115 6.92 7.18 3.85
N HIS A 116 8.01 7.23 4.62
CA HIS A 116 8.75 8.45 4.92
C HIS A 116 10.17 8.34 4.39
N THR A 117 10.71 9.43 3.88
CA THR A 117 12.12 9.53 3.52
C THR A 117 12.70 10.87 3.96
N ASN A 118 14.00 10.90 4.21
CA ASN A 118 14.76 12.15 4.44
C ASN A 118 15.22 12.78 3.13
N ASP A 119 15.20 12.03 2.03
CA ASP A 119 15.73 12.46 0.73
C ASP A 119 14.81 11.92 -0.40
N LEU A 120 13.90 12.79 -0.85
CA LEU A 120 12.98 12.47 -1.94
C LEU A 120 13.70 12.31 -3.29
N VAL A 121 14.87 12.95 -3.47
CA VAL A 121 15.61 12.84 -4.73
C VAL A 121 16.24 11.46 -4.82
N ALA A 122 17.01 11.07 -3.82
CA ALA A 122 17.65 9.75 -3.78
C ALA A 122 16.63 8.60 -3.78
N ALA A 123 15.49 8.79 -3.08
CA ALA A 123 14.40 7.81 -3.11
C ALA A 123 13.77 7.72 -4.51
N GLY A 124 13.53 8.85 -5.18
CA GLY A 124 13.00 8.88 -6.54
C GLY A 124 13.92 8.18 -7.53
N GLU A 125 15.20 8.54 -7.54
CA GLU A 125 16.20 7.87 -8.39
C GLU A 125 16.21 6.34 -8.19
N PHE A 126 16.07 5.89 -6.93
CA PHE A 126 15.98 4.47 -6.63
C PHE A 126 14.72 3.82 -7.22
N TYR A 127 13.52 4.39 -6.97
CA TYR A 127 12.27 3.79 -7.47
C TYR A 127 12.19 3.80 -9.00
N GLU A 128 12.73 4.83 -9.64
CA GLU A 128 12.78 4.93 -11.11
C GLU A 128 13.79 3.94 -11.71
N GLN A 129 15.00 3.85 -11.16
CA GLN A 129 16.07 3.01 -11.72
C GLN A 129 15.93 1.53 -11.32
N ALA A 130 15.57 1.26 -10.05
CA ALA A 130 15.47 -0.09 -9.53
C ALA A 130 14.18 -0.80 -9.90
N LEU A 131 13.06 -0.06 -9.95
CA LEU A 131 11.73 -0.63 -10.15
C LEU A 131 11.04 -0.17 -11.44
N GLY A 132 11.63 0.78 -12.18
CA GLY A 132 11.04 1.32 -13.39
C GLY A 132 9.77 2.13 -13.16
N LEU A 133 9.52 2.55 -11.90
CA LEU A 133 8.36 3.39 -11.60
C LEU A 133 8.57 4.80 -12.15
N ARG A 134 7.51 5.44 -12.60
CA ARG A 134 7.53 6.84 -13.02
C ARG A 134 7.03 7.74 -11.88
N LEU A 135 7.67 8.89 -11.69
CA LEU A 135 7.13 9.96 -10.84
C LEU A 135 5.88 10.54 -11.52
N VAL A 136 4.72 10.37 -10.87
CA VAL A 136 3.41 10.73 -11.44
C VAL A 136 2.75 11.92 -10.75
N LYS A 137 3.21 12.30 -9.54
CA LYS A 137 2.70 13.50 -8.86
C LYS A 137 3.72 14.07 -7.88
N LYS A 138 3.88 15.40 -7.91
CA LYS A 138 4.58 16.18 -6.88
C LYS A 138 3.58 17.11 -6.21
N THR A 139 3.43 16.99 -4.90
CA THR A 139 2.54 17.84 -4.11
C THR A 139 3.02 17.93 -2.67
N VAL A 140 2.18 18.44 -1.78
CA VAL A 140 2.41 18.45 -0.33
C VAL A 140 1.44 17.52 0.39
N ASN A 141 1.81 17.09 1.59
CA ASN A 141 0.88 16.42 2.48
C ASN A 141 -0.25 17.37 2.86
N GLN A 142 -1.49 17.02 2.50
CA GLN A 142 -2.63 17.89 2.75
C GLN A 142 -2.99 18.05 4.23
N ASP A 143 -2.48 17.20 5.11
CA ASP A 143 -2.67 17.31 6.57
C ASP A 143 -1.51 18.05 7.26
N ALA A 144 -0.35 18.19 6.58
CA ALA A 144 0.84 18.91 7.01
C ALA A 144 1.53 19.56 5.80
N PRO A 145 1.05 20.73 5.31
CA PRO A 145 1.45 21.30 4.03
C PRO A 145 2.91 21.75 3.91
N ASP A 146 3.66 21.74 4.98
CA ASP A 146 5.11 21.91 5.02
C ASP A 146 5.90 20.64 4.68
N ILE A 147 5.24 19.50 4.52
CA ILE A 147 5.81 18.21 4.14
C ILE A 147 5.52 17.93 2.67
N LEU A 148 6.55 17.69 1.87
CA LEU A 148 6.41 17.27 0.48
C LEU A 148 5.83 15.86 0.40
N HIS A 149 5.02 15.59 -0.63
CA HIS A 149 4.40 14.30 -0.89
C HIS A 149 4.50 13.97 -2.37
N TYR A 150 5.28 12.93 -2.70
CA TYR A 150 5.54 12.51 -4.08
C TYR A 150 5.02 11.09 -4.30
N PHE A 151 4.58 10.82 -5.53
CA PHE A 151 3.96 9.55 -5.94
C PHE A 151 4.70 8.98 -7.16
N TRP A 152 5.08 7.73 -7.05
CA TRP A 152 5.66 6.93 -8.14
C TRP A 152 4.73 5.77 -8.44
N ALA A 153 4.52 5.46 -9.71
CA ALA A 153 3.63 4.39 -10.13
C ALA A 153 4.11 3.75 -11.45
N ASN A 154 3.57 2.59 -11.77
CA ASN A 154 3.70 2.02 -13.10
C ASN A 154 2.90 2.86 -14.11
N TYR A 155 3.52 3.19 -15.21
CA TYR A 155 2.94 3.96 -16.30
C TYR A 155 3.19 3.24 -17.62
N ASP A 156 2.12 2.91 -18.35
CA ASP A 156 2.21 2.14 -19.60
C ASP A 156 2.40 2.99 -20.87
N GLY A 157 2.52 4.31 -20.71
CA GLY A 157 2.61 5.29 -21.82
C GLY A 157 1.28 6.02 -22.07
N GLU A 158 0.17 5.53 -21.52
CA GLU A 158 -1.17 6.10 -21.71
C GLU A 158 -1.85 6.42 -20.37
N ARG A 159 -1.58 5.64 -19.32
CA ARG A 159 -2.21 5.80 -18.00
C ARG A 159 -1.32 5.28 -16.86
N VAL A 160 -1.63 5.73 -15.65
CA VAL A 160 -1.12 5.12 -14.41
C VAL A 160 -1.87 3.81 -14.17
N LEU A 161 -1.12 2.72 -13.92
CA LEU A 161 -1.71 1.41 -13.66
C LEU A 161 -2.19 1.31 -12.21
N PRO A 162 -3.35 0.71 -11.96
CA PRO A 162 -3.85 0.52 -10.59
C PRO A 162 -2.94 -0.39 -9.77
N SER A 163 -3.01 -0.28 -8.45
CA SER A 163 -2.24 -1.10 -7.50
C SER A 163 -0.72 -1.01 -7.67
N SER A 164 -0.22 0.14 -8.11
CA SER A 164 1.21 0.32 -8.38
C SER A 164 1.85 1.49 -7.65
N ASP A 165 1.05 2.25 -6.89
CA ASP A 165 1.52 3.52 -6.34
C ASP A 165 2.37 3.33 -5.09
N MET A 166 3.60 3.80 -5.15
CA MET A 166 4.49 4.01 -4.02
C MET A 166 4.59 5.49 -3.74
N THR A 167 4.27 5.92 -2.52
CA THR A 167 4.29 7.35 -2.19
C THR A 167 5.19 7.64 -0.99
N LEU A 168 5.79 8.82 -0.96
CA LEU A 168 6.70 9.21 0.10
C LEU A 168 6.43 10.63 0.61
N PHE A 169 6.41 10.75 1.92
CA PHE A 169 6.54 12.03 2.61
C PHE A 169 8.01 12.39 2.81
N GLY A 170 8.42 13.58 2.38
CA GLY A 170 9.74 14.15 2.64
C GLY A 170 9.80 14.79 4.02
N VAL A 171 10.30 14.08 5.02
CA VAL A 171 10.25 14.48 6.45
C VAL A 171 11.61 14.90 7.00
N ASN A 172 12.24 15.89 6.44
CA ASN A 172 13.56 16.41 6.81
C ASN A 172 13.96 16.13 8.27
N HIS A 173 15.01 15.32 8.46
CA HIS A 173 15.66 15.00 9.76
C HIS A 173 14.83 14.24 10.80
N LEU A 174 13.55 13.99 10.60
CA LEU A 174 12.68 13.29 11.55
C LEU A 174 12.56 11.80 11.26
N ALA A 175 12.73 11.39 10.01
CA ALA A 175 12.62 9.97 9.65
C ALA A 175 13.83 9.19 10.17
N ARG A 176 13.54 8.11 10.87
CA ARG A 176 14.53 7.08 11.24
C ARG A 176 14.46 5.97 10.19
N LYS A 177 15.56 5.23 10.04
CA LYS A 177 15.52 4.00 9.23
C LYS A 177 14.39 3.10 9.71
N ALA A 178 13.70 2.44 8.78
CA ALA A 178 12.67 1.47 9.07
C ALA A 178 13.19 0.41 10.07
N ARG A 179 12.33 -0.01 10.98
CA ARG A 179 12.61 -1.07 11.96
C ARG A 179 11.43 -2.03 11.99
N GLU A 180 11.72 -3.29 12.12
CA GLU A 180 10.70 -4.32 12.34
C GLU A 180 10.08 -4.19 13.73
N GLY A 181 8.80 -4.53 13.85
CA GLY A 181 8.07 -4.51 15.12
C GLY A 181 6.58 -4.71 14.93
N VAL A 182 5.89 -4.99 16.03
CA VAL A 182 4.42 -5.09 16.07
C VAL A 182 3.81 -3.74 15.64
N GLY A 183 2.76 -3.77 14.83
CA GLY A 183 2.12 -2.57 14.28
C GLY A 183 2.96 -1.86 13.20
N GLN A 184 3.98 -2.53 12.64
CA GLN A 184 4.82 -1.99 11.57
C GLN A 184 4.71 -2.85 10.32
N THR A 185 4.62 -2.21 9.17
CA THR A 185 4.73 -2.90 7.89
C THR A 185 6.12 -3.51 7.76
N HIS A 186 6.19 -4.82 7.62
CA HIS A 186 7.45 -5.56 7.50
C HIS A 186 8.11 -5.28 6.14
N HIS A 187 7.36 -5.42 5.05
CA HIS A 187 7.83 -5.20 3.68
C HIS A 187 6.69 -4.79 2.76
N VAL A 188 7.06 -4.36 1.56
CA VAL A 188 6.15 -4.13 0.43
C VAL A 188 6.54 -5.09 -0.68
N ALA A 189 5.57 -5.87 -1.18
CA ALA A 189 5.79 -6.82 -2.25
C ALA A 189 5.25 -6.27 -3.59
N PHE A 190 6.11 -6.23 -4.60
CA PHE A 190 5.76 -6.02 -5.99
C PHE A 190 5.55 -7.36 -6.68
N ARG A 191 4.69 -7.39 -7.67
CA ARG A 191 4.31 -8.60 -8.38
C ARG A 191 5.23 -8.87 -9.56
N ALA A 192 5.63 -10.15 -9.70
CA ALA A 192 6.17 -10.73 -10.92
C ALA A 192 5.23 -11.83 -11.42
N ASP A 193 4.98 -11.90 -12.73
CA ASP A 193 4.00 -12.85 -13.28
C ASP A 193 4.44 -14.32 -13.20
N ASN A 194 5.76 -14.56 -13.24
CA ASN A 194 6.33 -15.90 -13.29
C ASN A 194 7.82 -15.92 -12.88
N ASP A 195 8.40 -17.13 -12.86
CA ASP A 195 9.79 -17.37 -12.46
C ASP A 195 10.81 -16.68 -13.39
N GLU A 196 10.55 -16.62 -14.69
CA GLU A 196 11.41 -15.99 -15.67
C GLU A 196 11.49 -14.48 -15.42
N GLN A 197 10.36 -13.85 -15.16
CA GLN A 197 10.31 -12.42 -14.83
C GLN A 197 10.98 -12.13 -13.49
N LEU A 198 10.80 -13.00 -12.48
CA LEU A 198 11.48 -12.87 -11.20
C LEU A 198 13.00 -12.97 -11.33
N ALA A 199 13.50 -13.91 -12.15
CA ALA A 199 14.93 -14.05 -12.44
C ALA A 199 15.48 -12.79 -13.14
N ALA A 200 14.76 -12.27 -14.14
CA ALA A 200 15.13 -11.04 -14.83
C ALA A 200 15.19 -9.83 -13.89
N TRP A 201 14.22 -9.70 -12.97
CA TRP A 201 14.27 -8.66 -11.93
C TRP A 201 15.51 -8.78 -11.04
N ARG A 202 15.86 -10.01 -10.65
CA ARG A 202 17.08 -10.23 -9.85
C ARG A 202 18.34 -9.81 -10.59
N GLU A 203 18.49 -10.18 -11.85
CA GLU A 203 19.62 -9.77 -12.70
C GLU A 203 19.69 -8.25 -12.84
N HIS A 204 18.57 -7.59 -13.16
CA HIS A 204 18.47 -6.13 -13.25
C HIS A 204 18.96 -5.45 -11.96
N LEU A 205 18.48 -5.88 -10.79
CA LEU A 205 18.88 -5.30 -9.51
C LEU A 205 20.38 -5.47 -9.23
N LEU A 206 20.96 -6.62 -9.59
CA LEU A 206 22.40 -6.87 -9.46
C LEU A 206 23.23 -5.96 -10.39
N GLU A 207 22.78 -5.75 -11.62
CA GLU A 207 23.40 -4.80 -12.56
C GLU A 207 23.37 -3.36 -12.02
N GLN A 208 22.31 -2.98 -11.34
CA GLN A 208 22.20 -1.70 -10.62
C GLN A 208 23.01 -1.67 -9.30
N LYS A 209 23.77 -2.74 -8.99
CA LYS A 209 24.55 -2.89 -7.75
C LYS A 209 23.71 -2.86 -6.47
N ILE A 210 22.45 -3.22 -6.55
CA ILE A 210 21.54 -3.35 -5.41
C ILE A 210 21.72 -4.76 -4.83
N GLY A 211 21.99 -4.81 -3.52
CA GLY A 211 22.11 -6.09 -2.81
C GLY A 211 20.76 -6.78 -2.71
N VAL A 212 20.57 -7.85 -3.48
CA VAL A 212 19.35 -8.65 -3.55
C VAL A 212 19.61 -10.10 -3.13
N THR A 213 18.65 -10.73 -2.48
CA THR A 213 18.77 -12.14 -2.06
C THR A 213 18.76 -13.10 -3.25
N GLU A 214 19.19 -14.35 -3.01
CA GLU A 214 18.82 -15.45 -3.89
C GLU A 214 17.31 -15.62 -3.95
N ILE A 215 16.81 -16.23 -5.04
CA ILE A 215 15.39 -16.59 -5.18
C ILE A 215 15.04 -17.57 -4.05
N ARG A 216 13.98 -17.21 -3.28
CA ARG A 216 13.47 -18.02 -2.18
C ARG A 216 12.15 -18.65 -2.57
N ASP A 217 12.07 -19.96 -2.41
CA ASP A 217 10.81 -20.70 -2.52
C ASP A 217 10.02 -20.56 -1.22
N ARG A 218 8.78 -20.03 -1.34
CA ARG A 218 7.84 -19.82 -0.23
C ARG A 218 6.70 -20.85 -0.25
N ASN A 219 6.82 -21.91 -1.04
CA ASN A 219 5.79 -22.91 -1.31
C ASN A 219 4.63 -22.37 -2.18
N TYR A 220 4.09 -21.21 -1.87
CA TYR A 220 2.95 -20.60 -2.54
C TYR A 220 3.34 -19.62 -3.65
N PHE A 221 4.56 -19.11 -3.58
CA PHE A 221 5.19 -18.19 -4.53
C PHE A 221 6.71 -18.25 -4.36
N LYS A 222 7.42 -17.66 -5.30
CA LYS A 222 8.86 -17.41 -5.17
C LYS A 222 9.13 -15.93 -5.03
N SER A 223 10.20 -15.56 -4.34
CA SER A 223 10.48 -14.15 -4.08
C SER A 223 11.97 -13.84 -3.95
N ILE A 224 12.29 -12.56 -4.17
CA ILE A 224 13.56 -11.91 -3.89
C ILE A 224 13.34 -10.71 -2.99
N TYR A 225 14.37 -10.35 -2.19
CA TYR A 225 14.29 -9.26 -1.22
C TYR A 225 15.48 -8.32 -1.35
N PHE A 226 15.23 -7.03 -1.20
CA PHE A 226 16.25 -5.97 -1.17
C PHE A 226 15.73 -4.77 -0.37
N ASN A 227 16.62 -3.82 -0.03
CA ASN A 227 16.22 -2.65 0.75
C ASN A 227 16.24 -1.39 -0.11
N ALA A 228 15.23 -0.54 0.07
CA ALA A 228 15.26 0.84 -0.37
C ALA A 228 16.27 1.67 0.47
N PRO A 229 16.69 2.87 -0.02
CA PRO A 229 17.69 3.69 0.67
C PRO A 229 17.32 4.09 2.10
N ASP A 230 16.04 4.25 2.39
CA ASP A 230 15.49 4.57 3.71
C ASP A 230 15.35 3.35 4.64
N GLY A 231 15.68 2.16 4.14
CA GLY A 231 15.65 0.89 4.87
C GLY A 231 14.34 0.13 4.80
N LEU A 232 13.40 0.56 3.96
CA LEU A 232 12.20 -0.24 3.69
C LEU A 232 12.61 -1.55 2.99
N LEU A 233 12.17 -2.67 3.53
CA LEU A 233 12.33 -3.96 2.86
C LEU A 233 11.35 -4.06 1.71
N ILE A 234 11.87 -4.35 0.52
CA ILE A 234 11.08 -4.60 -0.68
C ILE A 234 11.20 -6.07 -1.06
N GLU A 235 10.11 -6.64 -1.46
CA GLU A 235 9.98 -7.96 -2.04
C GLU A 235 9.54 -7.86 -3.50
N ILE A 236 10.00 -8.74 -4.37
CA ILE A 236 9.33 -9.04 -5.64
C ILE A 236 8.93 -10.50 -5.57
N ALA A 237 7.65 -10.80 -5.77
CA ALA A 237 7.08 -12.12 -5.59
C ALA A 237 6.26 -12.56 -6.81
N THR A 238 6.32 -13.86 -7.13
CA THR A 238 5.50 -14.46 -8.21
C THR A 238 4.09 -14.78 -7.72
N ASP A 239 3.13 -14.92 -8.65
CA ASP A 239 1.82 -15.46 -8.32
C ASP A 239 1.79 -16.99 -8.20
N PRO A 240 2.45 -17.77 -9.12
CA PRO A 240 2.44 -19.22 -9.05
C PRO A 240 3.30 -19.78 -7.91
N PRO A 241 2.93 -20.99 -7.40
CA PRO A 241 1.75 -21.80 -7.75
C PRO A 241 0.46 -21.34 -7.08
N GLY A 242 0.50 -20.41 -6.13
CA GLY A 242 -0.66 -19.88 -5.40
C GLY A 242 -1.02 -20.69 -4.16
N PHE A 243 -1.93 -20.14 -3.35
CA PHE A 243 -2.27 -20.71 -2.05
C PHE A 243 -3.03 -22.04 -2.12
N ALA A 244 -3.71 -22.33 -3.24
CA ALA A 244 -4.46 -23.56 -3.41
C ALA A 244 -3.57 -24.78 -3.80
N VAL A 245 -2.25 -24.67 -3.69
CA VAL A 245 -1.32 -25.75 -4.03
C VAL A 245 -1.39 -26.94 -3.06
N ASP A 246 -1.75 -26.68 -1.80
CA ASP A 246 -1.79 -27.69 -0.73
C ASP A 246 -3.10 -27.69 0.08
N GLU A 247 -4.06 -26.83 -0.29
CA GLU A 247 -5.40 -26.77 0.30
C GLU A 247 -6.45 -26.54 -0.79
N PRO A 248 -7.65 -27.13 -0.66
CA PRO A 248 -8.79 -26.76 -1.50
C PRO A 248 -9.16 -25.27 -1.31
N ALA A 249 -9.61 -24.61 -2.39
CA ALA A 249 -9.96 -23.20 -2.34
C ALA A 249 -11.07 -22.88 -1.30
N GLU A 250 -11.96 -23.84 -1.05
CA GLU A 250 -13.09 -23.71 -0.11
C GLU A 250 -12.64 -23.73 1.36
N THR A 251 -11.45 -24.23 1.64
CA THR A 251 -10.92 -24.41 3.01
C THR A 251 -9.60 -23.69 3.23
N LEU A 252 -9.24 -22.76 2.33
CA LEU A 252 -8.00 -21.97 2.46
C LEU A 252 -7.93 -21.30 3.84
N GLY A 253 -6.78 -21.47 4.52
CA GLY A 253 -6.47 -20.82 5.79
C GLY A 253 -7.16 -21.41 7.02
N GLN A 254 -7.84 -22.55 6.90
CA GLN A 254 -8.45 -23.22 8.06
C GLN A 254 -7.45 -24.06 8.87
N ASP A 255 -6.37 -24.52 8.23
CA ASP A 255 -5.33 -25.30 8.89
C ASP A 255 -4.00 -24.55 8.91
N LEU A 256 -3.22 -24.76 10.00
CA LEU A 256 -1.83 -24.30 10.03
C LEU A 256 -0.98 -25.05 9.02
N LYS A 257 -0.44 -24.35 8.02
CA LYS A 257 0.53 -24.89 7.06
C LYS A 257 1.95 -24.50 7.48
N LEU A 258 2.82 -25.49 7.53
CA LEU A 258 4.23 -25.29 7.84
C LEU A 258 5.09 -25.67 6.64
N PRO A 259 6.19 -24.96 6.41
CA PRO A 259 7.21 -25.43 5.47
C PRO A 259 7.73 -26.81 5.89
N ALA A 260 8.09 -27.65 4.91
CA ALA A 260 8.48 -29.03 5.16
C ALA A 260 9.60 -29.20 6.22
N TRP A 261 10.51 -28.22 6.31
CA TRP A 261 11.61 -28.25 7.30
C TRP A 261 11.17 -27.92 8.73
N LEU A 262 9.95 -27.43 8.95
CA LEU A 262 9.37 -27.14 10.28
C LEU A 262 8.36 -28.19 10.72
N GLU A 263 7.96 -29.12 9.87
CA GLU A 263 6.95 -30.12 10.22
C GLU A 263 7.36 -31.01 11.39
N ALA A 264 8.65 -31.29 11.55
CA ALA A 264 9.16 -32.04 12.72
C ALA A 264 8.92 -31.33 14.06
N ASP A 265 8.79 -30.00 14.03
CA ASP A 265 8.61 -29.16 15.20
C ASP A 265 7.14 -28.72 15.38
N ARG A 266 6.20 -29.21 14.57
CA ARG A 266 4.79 -28.81 14.55
C ARG A 266 4.17 -28.67 15.94
N ALA A 267 4.24 -29.72 16.76
CA ALA A 267 3.65 -29.71 18.10
C ALA A 267 4.22 -28.61 19.01
N SER A 268 5.53 -28.34 18.88
CA SER A 268 6.19 -27.26 19.63
C SER A 268 5.79 -25.87 19.14
N ILE A 269 5.51 -25.73 17.85
CA ILE A 269 5.05 -24.48 17.23
C ILE A 269 3.60 -24.22 17.64
N GLU A 270 2.71 -25.20 17.47
CA GLU A 270 1.29 -25.09 17.83
C GLU A 270 1.08 -24.77 19.32
N ALA A 271 1.94 -25.28 20.19
CA ALA A 271 1.89 -24.97 21.62
C ALA A 271 2.26 -23.50 21.96
N LYS A 272 2.89 -22.76 21.04
CA LYS A 272 3.39 -21.40 21.26
C LYS A 272 2.57 -20.33 20.53
N ILE A 273 1.84 -20.71 19.48
CA ILE A 273 0.98 -19.77 18.74
C ILE A 273 -0.40 -19.70 19.40
N PRO A 274 -1.07 -18.53 19.36
CA PRO A 274 -2.47 -18.43 19.77
C PRO A 274 -3.32 -19.42 18.96
N ALA A 275 -4.34 -20.01 19.58
CA ALA A 275 -5.31 -20.80 18.84
C ALA A 275 -5.95 -19.92 17.77
N LEU A 276 -5.99 -20.41 16.53
CA LEU A 276 -6.78 -19.79 15.45
C LEU A 276 -8.25 -19.90 15.87
N VAL A 277 -8.94 -18.77 15.97
CA VAL A 277 -10.34 -18.67 16.41
C VAL A 277 -11.25 -18.72 15.20
#